data_751c164a19934ad3f6f080c9cc3dc376
#
_entry.id   751c164a19934ad3f6f080c9cc3dc376
#
_cell.length_a   1.000
_cell.length_b   1.000
_cell.length_c   1.000
_cell.angle_alpha   90.00
_cell.angle_beta   90.00
_cell.angle_gamma   90.00
#
_symmetry.space_group_name_H-M   'P 1'
#
loop_
_entity.id
_entity.type
_entity.pdbx_description
1 polymer ?
#
loop_
_entity_poly.entity_id
_entity_poly.type
_entity_poly.pdbx_seq_one_letter_code
_entity_poly.pdbx_strand_id
1 'polypeptide(L)'
;MKNAAEGIKMSLLKCENLSFAYDGVTVVSNLNFTVEEGNYLCIIGENGAGKSTLIKGLLRLKKPSSGKVEMGEGLKATEIGYLPQQTQIQKDFPASVREVVLSGCLNRMGLRPFYSRAEKERARENMEALEILDLQDQCYRDLSGGQQQRVLLARAMCAAQKLILLDEPVSGLDPVATRSLYAQIAHINEATGITVIMVSHDIDASLKYASHILHLGQEGQLFFGTQKEYRRSAVYHDFLGDRAVPMWKHDFPNRVGRAAPREEAEPAETESRVKIHSGKKSSRRLTEGSGSPEGRDGKKNGMPIKNEKASGSRSDERHGGKSVKKAVEKTGEKTGKAEG
;
A
#
# COMPACT_ATOMS: atom_id res chain seq x y z
N MET A 1 -6.84 -21.97 34.30
CA MET A 1 -7.56 -20.70 34.54
C MET A 1 -6.62 -19.56 34.18
N LYS A 2 -6.69 -19.06 32.95
CA LYS A 2 -6.02 -17.84 32.53
C LYS A 2 -7.13 -16.81 32.38
N ASN A 3 -7.31 -15.96 33.39
CA ASN A 3 -8.11 -14.76 33.29
C ASN A 3 -7.36 -13.81 32.35
N ALA A 4 -7.79 -13.74 31.12
CA ALA A 4 -7.46 -12.63 30.24
C ALA A 4 -8.19 -11.39 30.81
N ALA A 5 -7.45 -10.49 31.43
CA ALA A 5 -7.90 -9.11 31.60
C ALA A 5 -8.04 -8.57 30.18
N GLU A 6 -9.26 -8.57 29.65
CA GLU A 6 -9.62 -7.72 28.51
C GLU A 6 -9.46 -6.28 28.98
N GLY A 7 -8.28 -5.70 28.76
CA GLY A 7 -8.05 -4.27 28.94
C GLY A 7 -9.08 -3.53 28.10
N ILE A 8 -9.77 -2.55 28.70
CA ILE A 8 -10.69 -1.64 27.99
C ILE A 8 -9.88 -1.02 26.85
N LYS A 9 -10.07 -1.51 25.62
CA LYS A 9 -9.45 -0.91 24.43
C LYS A 9 -10.10 0.44 24.21
N MET A 10 -9.29 1.48 24.22
CA MET A 10 -9.79 2.85 24.03
C MET A 10 -10.06 3.08 22.54
N SER A 11 -11.20 3.73 22.25
CA SER A 11 -11.52 4.15 20.90
C SER A 11 -10.52 5.23 20.47
N LEU A 12 -9.72 4.93 19.43
CA LEU A 12 -8.75 5.85 18.88
C LEU A 12 -9.37 6.79 17.83
N LEU A 13 -10.39 6.29 17.12
CA LEU A 13 -11.10 7.04 16.08
C LEU A 13 -12.52 6.51 15.96
N LYS A 14 -13.50 7.42 15.90
CA LYS A 14 -14.92 7.08 15.69
C LYS A 14 -15.50 7.94 14.60
N CYS A 15 -16.18 7.31 13.65
CA CYS A 15 -16.94 7.96 12.59
C CYS A 15 -18.43 7.71 12.81
N GLU A 16 -19.23 8.78 12.82
CA GLU A 16 -20.67 8.71 13.00
C GLU A 16 -21.39 9.45 11.88
N ASN A 17 -22.20 8.71 11.12
CA ASN A 17 -22.99 9.19 9.97
C ASN A 17 -22.16 10.04 9.00
N LEU A 18 -20.88 9.65 8.84
CA LEU A 18 -19.88 10.43 8.14
C LEU A 18 -20.11 10.38 6.63
N SER A 19 -20.19 11.55 6.00
CA SER A 19 -20.34 11.67 4.55
C SER A 19 -19.39 12.73 4.00
N PHE A 20 -18.98 12.54 2.72
CA PHE A 20 -18.17 13.50 1.99
C PHE A 20 -18.77 13.77 0.62
N ALA A 21 -18.73 15.03 0.21
CA ALA A 21 -19.17 15.47 -1.12
C ALA A 21 -18.12 16.35 -1.79
N TYR A 22 -18.11 16.39 -3.13
CA TYR A 22 -17.39 17.33 -3.98
C TYR A 22 -18.40 18.01 -4.89
N ASP A 23 -18.41 19.33 -4.89
CA ASP A 23 -19.28 20.15 -5.74
C ASP A 23 -20.77 19.71 -5.69
N GLY A 24 -21.23 19.38 -4.49
CA GLY A 24 -22.60 18.90 -4.25
C GLY A 24 -22.85 17.43 -4.56
N VAL A 25 -21.90 16.71 -5.13
CA VAL A 25 -22.00 15.29 -5.43
C VAL A 25 -21.45 14.48 -4.25
N THR A 26 -22.28 13.65 -3.62
CA THR A 26 -21.84 12.76 -2.54
C THR A 26 -20.99 11.64 -3.10
N VAL A 27 -19.78 11.51 -2.54
CA VAL A 27 -18.79 10.48 -2.91
C VAL A 27 -18.77 9.34 -1.90
N VAL A 28 -19.01 9.67 -0.63
CA VAL A 28 -19.06 8.71 0.47
C VAL A 28 -20.21 9.10 1.36
N SER A 29 -21.06 8.17 1.73
CA SER A 29 -22.25 8.44 2.55
C SER A 29 -22.37 7.50 3.75
N ASN A 30 -22.82 8.09 4.86
CA ASN A 30 -23.30 7.40 6.07
C ASN A 30 -22.35 6.35 6.64
N LEU A 31 -21.05 6.68 6.75
CA LEU A 31 -20.08 5.77 7.35
C LEU A 31 -20.20 5.78 8.88
N ASN A 32 -20.27 4.58 9.45
CA ASN A 32 -20.34 4.34 10.88
C ASN A 32 -19.35 3.23 11.27
N PHE A 33 -18.22 3.61 11.88
CA PHE A 33 -17.23 2.65 12.31
C PHE A 33 -16.35 3.22 13.43
N THR A 34 -15.73 2.34 14.20
CA THR A 34 -14.83 2.68 15.30
C THR A 34 -13.52 1.91 15.14
N VAL A 35 -12.41 2.60 15.36
CA VAL A 35 -11.07 2.01 15.36
C VAL A 35 -10.50 2.12 16.77
N GLU A 36 -10.13 1.00 17.35
CA GLU A 36 -9.52 0.89 18.67
C GLU A 36 -7.99 0.89 18.56
N GLU A 37 -7.31 1.23 19.66
CA GLU A 37 -5.84 1.13 19.71
C GLU A 37 -5.38 -0.30 19.40
N GLY A 38 -4.36 -0.40 18.55
CA GLY A 38 -3.80 -1.68 18.08
C GLY A 38 -4.59 -2.39 16.98
N ASN A 39 -5.75 -1.85 16.53
CA ASN A 39 -6.44 -2.43 15.40
C ASN A 39 -5.61 -2.32 14.11
N TYR A 40 -5.76 -3.34 13.26
CA TYR A 40 -5.37 -3.29 11.86
C TYR A 40 -6.66 -3.29 11.02
N LEU A 41 -7.12 -2.09 10.63
CA LEU A 41 -8.30 -1.90 9.79
C LEU A 41 -7.89 -1.87 8.32
N CYS A 42 -8.48 -2.74 7.51
CA CYS A 42 -8.35 -2.66 6.05
C CYS A 42 -9.63 -2.10 5.42
N ILE A 43 -9.47 -1.01 4.64
CA ILE A 43 -10.54 -0.39 3.86
C ILE A 43 -10.47 -0.96 2.46
N ILE A 44 -11.51 -1.68 2.05
CA ILE A 44 -11.63 -2.30 0.73
C ILE A 44 -12.84 -1.75 -0.01
N GLY A 45 -12.93 -2.02 -1.29
CA GLY A 45 -14.04 -1.61 -2.16
C GLY A 45 -13.57 -1.29 -3.57
N GLU A 46 -14.52 -1.10 -4.48
CA GLU A 46 -14.26 -0.79 -5.88
C GLU A 46 -13.56 0.56 -6.08
N ASN A 47 -13.05 0.76 -7.30
CA ASN A 47 -12.52 2.06 -7.70
C ASN A 47 -13.68 3.08 -7.74
N GLY A 48 -13.44 4.27 -7.16
CA GLY A 48 -14.49 5.28 -7.07
C GLY A 48 -15.36 5.20 -5.79
N ALA A 49 -15.29 4.14 -4.98
CA ALA A 49 -16.06 4.01 -3.73
C ALA A 49 -15.68 5.02 -2.62
N GLY A 50 -14.79 5.97 -2.91
CA GLY A 50 -14.44 7.06 -1.99
C GLY A 50 -13.38 6.73 -0.94
N LYS A 51 -12.63 5.63 -1.07
CA LYS A 51 -11.58 5.22 -0.12
C LYS A 51 -10.55 6.32 0.17
N SER A 52 -9.96 6.91 -0.87
CA SER A 52 -8.98 8.01 -0.71
C SER A 52 -9.65 9.30 -0.19
N THR A 53 -10.94 9.51 -0.46
CA THR A 53 -11.71 10.61 0.13
C THR A 53 -11.87 10.43 1.63
N LEU A 54 -12.16 9.20 2.07
CA LEU A 54 -12.20 8.86 3.50
C LEU A 54 -10.85 9.11 4.16
N ILE A 55 -9.74 8.64 3.58
CA ILE A 55 -8.39 8.92 4.10
C ILE A 55 -8.14 10.42 4.27
N LYS A 56 -8.47 11.24 3.25
CA LYS A 56 -8.35 12.71 3.35
C LYS A 56 -9.21 13.30 4.48
N GLY A 57 -10.40 12.72 4.70
CA GLY A 57 -11.26 13.09 5.82
C GLY A 57 -10.67 12.75 7.17
N LEU A 58 -10.12 11.55 7.34
CA LEU A 58 -9.45 11.12 8.57
C LEU A 58 -8.21 11.96 8.88
N LEU A 59 -7.49 12.40 7.85
CA LEU A 59 -6.35 13.34 7.96
C LEU A 59 -6.80 14.80 8.20
N ARG A 60 -8.11 15.09 8.25
CA ARG A 60 -8.69 16.45 8.33
C ARG A 60 -8.30 17.36 7.15
N LEU A 61 -7.88 16.79 6.04
CA LEU A 61 -7.60 17.51 4.79
C LEU A 61 -8.88 17.83 4.01
N LYS A 62 -9.98 17.15 4.35
CA LYS A 62 -11.32 17.40 3.80
C LYS A 62 -12.34 17.43 4.94
N LYS A 63 -13.18 18.47 4.95
CA LYS A 63 -14.28 18.58 5.90
C LYS A 63 -15.42 17.64 5.48
N PRO A 64 -16.06 16.93 6.44
CA PRO A 64 -17.29 16.20 6.17
C PRO A 64 -18.41 17.10 5.63
N SER A 65 -19.24 16.55 4.73
CA SER A 65 -20.49 17.20 4.32
C SER A 65 -21.61 16.95 5.34
N SER A 66 -21.56 15.80 6.04
CA SER A 66 -22.40 15.50 7.20
C SER A 66 -21.70 14.51 8.13
N GLY A 67 -22.24 14.37 9.36
CA GLY A 67 -21.64 13.51 10.38
C GLY A 67 -20.36 14.07 10.98
N LYS A 68 -19.62 13.24 11.68
CA LYS A 68 -18.39 13.66 12.39
C LYS A 68 -17.33 12.56 12.44
N VAL A 69 -16.08 13.01 12.56
CA VAL A 69 -14.92 12.19 12.90
C VAL A 69 -14.45 12.65 14.28
N GLU A 70 -14.57 11.77 15.27
CA GLU A 70 -14.04 11.97 16.61
C GLU A 70 -12.69 11.25 16.72
N MET A 71 -11.68 11.99 17.16
CA MET A 71 -10.39 11.41 17.52
C MET A 71 -10.38 11.18 19.02
N GLY A 72 -10.01 9.98 19.45
CA GLY A 72 -9.89 9.61 20.84
C GLY A 72 -8.87 10.45 21.58
N GLU A 73 -8.91 10.39 22.90
CA GLU A 73 -8.01 11.17 23.76
C GLU A 73 -6.54 10.92 23.41
N GLY A 74 -5.83 12.03 23.18
CA GLY A 74 -4.39 12.02 22.90
C GLY A 74 -3.99 11.74 21.44
N LEU A 75 -4.92 11.61 20.49
CA LEU A 75 -4.59 11.53 19.07
C LEU A 75 -4.72 12.90 18.40
N LYS A 76 -3.61 13.47 17.97
CA LYS A 76 -3.57 14.70 17.15
C LYS A 76 -3.34 14.34 15.69
N ALA A 77 -3.94 15.09 14.76
CA ALA A 77 -3.73 14.89 13.34
C ALA A 77 -2.25 14.93 12.92
N THR A 78 -1.43 15.73 13.61
CA THR A 78 0.02 15.83 13.42
C THR A 78 0.80 14.60 13.92
N GLU A 79 0.16 13.68 14.62
CA GLU A 79 0.75 12.47 15.19
C GLU A 79 0.37 11.22 14.39
N ILE A 80 -0.37 11.42 13.29
CA ILE A 80 -0.75 10.38 12.36
C ILE A 80 0.36 10.27 11.30
N GLY A 81 0.94 9.08 11.17
CA GLY A 81 1.82 8.77 10.06
C GLY A 81 1.00 8.54 8.80
N TYR A 82 1.38 9.14 7.69
CA TYR A 82 0.68 8.97 6.43
C TYR A 82 1.62 8.56 5.30
N LEU A 83 1.27 7.47 4.64
CA LEU A 83 1.88 7.02 3.40
C LEU A 83 0.85 7.20 2.29
N PRO A 84 1.00 8.22 1.44
CA PRO A 84 0.12 8.43 0.29
C PRO A 84 0.39 7.43 -0.83
N GLN A 85 -0.58 7.25 -1.70
CA GLN A 85 -0.38 6.55 -2.96
C GLN A 85 0.77 7.21 -3.74
N GLN A 86 1.76 6.41 -4.13
CA GLN A 86 2.98 6.91 -4.74
C GLN A 86 2.74 7.41 -6.17
N THR A 87 3.21 8.62 -6.47
CA THR A 87 3.21 9.19 -7.83
C THR A 87 4.57 9.04 -8.51
N GLN A 88 4.63 9.11 -9.84
CA GLN A 88 5.89 9.03 -10.59
C GLN A 88 6.90 10.12 -10.17
N ILE A 89 6.42 11.36 -9.93
CA ILE A 89 7.28 12.48 -9.50
C ILE A 89 7.98 12.17 -8.16
N GLN A 90 7.31 11.45 -7.26
CA GLN A 90 7.91 11.07 -5.97
C GLN A 90 9.01 10.03 -6.12
N LYS A 91 8.98 9.21 -7.18
CA LYS A 91 10.00 8.18 -7.43
C LYS A 91 11.35 8.76 -7.80
N ASP A 92 11.38 9.93 -8.42
CA ASP A 92 12.60 10.58 -8.91
C ASP A 92 13.23 11.57 -7.92
N PHE A 93 12.82 11.52 -6.64
CA PHE A 93 13.27 12.48 -5.64
C PHE A 93 14.78 12.31 -5.31
N PRO A 94 15.63 13.35 -5.51
CA PRO A 94 17.09 13.23 -5.41
C PRO A 94 17.59 13.48 -3.98
N ALA A 95 17.13 12.68 -3.01
CA ALA A 95 17.59 12.75 -1.62
C ALA A 95 18.07 11.37 -1.16
N SER A 96 18.91 11.31 -0.14
CA SER A 96 19.29 10.05 0.49
C SER A 96 18.11 9.43 1.24
N VAL A 97 18.12 8.10 1.38
CA VAL A 97 17.13 7.36 2.17
C VAL A 97 16.98 7.96 3.57
N ARG A 98 18.11 8.25 4.22
CA ARG A 98 18.12 8.87 5.56
C ARG A 98 17.40 10.21 5.60
N GLU A 99 17.60 11.08 4.61
CA GLU A 99 16.93 12.38 4.55
C GLU A 99 15.41 12.21 4.34
N VAL A 100 15.02 11.29 3.46
CA VAL A 100 13.59 10.98 3.25
C VAL A 100 12.95 10.48 4.54
N VAL A 101 13.57 9.52 5.24
CA VAL A 101 13.03 8.96 6.49
C VAL A 101 12.97 10.02 7.60
N LEU A 102 14.05 10.79 7.80
CA LEU A 102 14.11 11.88 8.79
C LEU A 102 13.05 12.95 8.54
N SER A 103 12.67 13.20 7.29
CA SER A 103 11.60 14.16 6.99
C SER A 103 10.27 13.82 7.64
N GLY A 104 10.05 12.56 8.01
CA GLY A 104 8.89 12.13 8.79
C GLY A 104 8.84 12.71 10.21
N CYS A 105 9.98 13.13 10.77
CA CYS A 105 10.05 13.75 12.11
C CYS A 105 9.76 15.26 12.12
N LEU A 106 9.55 15.91 10.95
CA LEU A 106 9.34 17.36 10.85
C LEU A 106 8.16 17.86 11.70
N ASN A 107 7.11 17.05 11.82
CA ASN A 107 5.93 17.38 12.64
C ASN A 107 6.24 17.56 14.15
N ARG A 108 7.41 17.13 14.62
CA ARG A 108 7.86 17.18 16.03
C ARG A 108 8.93 18.24 16.27
N MET A 109 9.51 18.78 15.21
CA MET A 109 10.63 19.72 15.35
C MET A 109 10.21 21.09 15.89
N GLY A 110 8.96 21.50 15.66
CA GLY A 110 8.52 22.86 15.97
C GLY A 110 9.39 23.88 15.22
N LEU A 111 9.97 24.83 15.94
CA LEU A 111 10.85 25.86 15.37
C LEU A 111 12.36 25.46 15.36
N ARG A 112 12.70 24.22 15.71
CA ARG A 112 14.11 23.78 15.75
C ARG A 112 14.64 23.57 14.33
N PRO A 113 15.84 24.11 13.97
CA PRO A 113 16.39 23.97 12.63
C PRO A 113 17.06 22.61 12.38
N PHE A 114 17.34 21.83 13.44
CA PHE A 114 18.07 20.56 13.35
C PHE A 114 17.34 19.43 14.06
N TYR A 115 17.46 18.20 13.52
CA TYR A 115 16.96 16.98 14.14
C TYR A 115 17.74 16.68 15.44
N SER A 116 17.00 16.34 16.50
CA SER A 116 17.57 15.87 17.75
C SER A 116 18.16 14.47 17.62
N ARG A 117 18.93 14.04 18.65
CA ARG A 117 19.44 12.67 18.71
C ARG A 117 18.29 11.64 18.74
N ALA A 118 17.21 11.92 19.45
CA ALA A 118 16.06 11.02 19.52
C ALA A 118 15.34 10.83 18.17
N GLU A 119 15.25 11.90 17.35
CA GLU A 119 14.67 11.81 16.01
C GLU A 119 15.55 11.02 15.06
N LYS A 120 16.87 11.19 15.13
CA LYS A 120 17.84 10.42 14.36
C LYS A 120 17.82 8.93 14.74
N GLU A 121 17.72 8.63 16.04
CA GLU A 121 17.64 7.26 16.52
C GLU A 121 16.33 6.60 16.09
N ARG A 122 15.18 7.28 16.22
CA ARG A 122 13.89 6.80 15.69
C ARG A 122 13.95 6.49 14.20
N ALA A 123 14.58 7.35 13.41
CA ALA A 123 14.73 7.11 11.98
C ALA A 123 15.60 5.87 11.71
N ARG A 124 16.67 5.67 12.48
CA ARG A 124 17.55 4.51 12.40
C ARG A 124 16.78 3.22 12.74
N GLU A 125 16.07 3.21 13.87
CA GLU A 125 15.24 2.06 14.31
C GLU A 125 14.18 1.69 13.27
N ASN A 126 13.50 2.67 12.67
CA ASN A 126 12.50 2.43 11.64
C ASN A 126 13.12 1.91 10.33
N MET A 127 14.32 2.38 9.96
CA MET A 127 15.05 1.83 8.81
C MET A 127 15.51 0.39 9.07
N GLU A 128 15.94 0.08 10.28
CA GLU A 128 16.32 -1.28 10.69
C GLU A 128 15.11 -2.23 10.67
N ALA A 129 13.99 -1.84 11.27
CA ALA A 129 12.74 -2.62 11.28
C ALA A 129 12.20 -2.93 9.87
N LEU A 130 12.53 -2.09 8.89
CA LEU A 130 12.13 -2.27 7.49
C LEU A 130 13.25 -2.81 6.59
N GLU A 131 14.38 -3.24 7.18
CA GLU A 131 15.51 -3.85 6.46
C GLU A 131 16.07 -2.95 5.34
N ILE A 132 16.21 -1.65 5.62
CA ILE A 132 16.74 -0.64 4.68
C ILE A 132 17.84 0.24 5.31
N LEU A 133 18.36 -0.13 6.48
CA LEU A 133 19.40 0.66 7.16
C LEU A 133 20.71 0.69 6.37
N ASP A 134 21.04 -0.39 5.70
CA ASP A 134 22.20 -0.52 4.81
C ASP A 134 22.12 0.40 3.57
N LEU A 135 20.90 0.85 3.21
CA LEU A 135 20.64 1.73 2.09
C LEU A 135 20.63 3.22 2.48
N GLN A 136 20.87 3.57 3.75
CA GLN A 136 20.60 4.91 4.30
C GLN A 136 21.29 6.06 3.56
N ASP A 137 22.46 5.82 2.99
CA ASP A 137 23.25 6.82 2.27
C ASP A 137 23.06 6.76 0.75
N GLN A 138 22.26 5.81 0.24
CA GLN A 138 21.90 5.72 -1.18
C GLN A 138 20.85 6.76 -1.56
N CYS A 139 20.85 7.14 -2.84
CA CYS A 139 19.84 8.05 -3.37
C CYS A 139 18.51 7.29 -3.53
N TYR A 140 17.42 7.88 -3.02
CA TYR A 140 16.07 7.27 -3.04
C TYR A 140 15.61 6.87 -4.45
N ARG A 141 15.88 7.70 -5.48
CA ARG A 141 15.48 7.42 -6.86
C ARG A 141 16.15 6.18 -7.46
N ASP A 142 17.32 5.79 -6.92
CA ASP A 142 18.11 4.66 -7.46
C ASP A 142 17.67 3.32 -6.86
N LEU A 143 16.70 3.34 -5.94
CA LEU A 143 16.14 2.16 -5.27
C LEU A 143 15.11 1.45 -6.12
N SER A 144 14.96 0.13 -5.91
CA SER A 144 13.84 -0.64 -6.44
C SER A 144 12.50 -0.14 -5.86
N GLY A 145 11.38 -0.37 -6.56
CA GLY A 145 10.04 0.05 -6.09
C GLY A 145 9.70 -0.46 -4.70
N GLY A 146 10.07 -1.71 -4.37
CA GLY A 146 9.86 -2.27 -3.03
C GLY A 146 10.71 -1.58 -1.96
N GLN A 147 11.97 -1.24 -2.26
CA GLN A 147 12.83 -0.48 -1.35
C GLN A 147 12.31 0.94 -1.15
N GLN A 148 11.89 1.63 -2.22
CA GLN A 148 11.27 2.95 -2.13
C GLN A 148 10.03 2.94 -1.23
N GLN A 149 9.20 1.90 -1.34
CA GLN A 149 7.99 1.78 -0.54
C GLN A 149 8.30 1.54 0.95
N ARG A 150 9.34 0.75 1.27
CA ARG A 150 9.84 0.58 2.64
C ARG A 150 10.39 1.90 3.21
N VAL A 151 11.08 2.70 2.41
CA VAL A 151 11.56 4.04 2.81
C VAL A 151 10.39 4.97 3.14
N LEU A 152 9.34 4.99 2.32
CA LEU A 152 8.15 5.80 2.59
C LEU A 152 7.38 5.31 3.82
N LEU A 153 7.33 4.00 4.06
CA LEU A 153 6.76 3.43 5.27
C LEU A 153 7.58 3.84 6.51
N ALA A 154 8.92 3.75 6.47
CA ALA A 154 9.79 4.23 7.54
C ALA A 154 9.58 5.71 7.86
N ARG A 155 9.43 6.53 6.82
CA ARG A 155 9.08 7.95 6.95
C ARG A 155 7.73 8.14 7.66
N ALA A 156 6.70 7.39 7.27
CA ALA A 156 5.39 7.45 7.91
C ALA A 156 5.47 7.00 9.38
N MET A 157 6.25 5.97 9.72
CA MET A 157 6.49 5.52 11.08
C MET A 157 7.22 6.57 11.93
N CYS A 158 8.13 7.35 11.36
CA CYS A 158 8.76 8.48 12.06
C CYS A 158 7.73 9.54 12.48
N ALA A 159 6.73 9.80 11.66
CA ALA A 159 5.64 10.75 11.95
C ALA A 159 4.64 10.19 12.97
N ALA A 160 4.37 8.90 12.91
CA ALA A 160 3.33 8.24 13.69
C ALA A 160 3.67 8.16 15.19
N GLN A 161 2.63 8.26 16.02
CA GLN A 161 2.71 7.92 17.45
C GLN A 161 1.78 6.76 17.79
N LYS A 162 0.52 6.83 17.35
CA LYS A 162 -0.53 5.84 17.65
C LYS A 162 -1.16 5.26 16.40
N LEU A 163 -1.11 5.97 15.27
CA LEU A 163 -1.85 5.63 14.05
C LEU A 163 -1.02 5.85 12.80
N ILE A 164 -1.03 4.86 11.90
CA ILE A 164 -0.52 4.98 10.54
C ILE A 164 -1.66 4.79 9.54
N LEU A 165 -1.79 5.72 8.60
CA LEU A 165 -2.68 5.63 7.45
C LEU A 165 -1.87 5.28 6.20
N LEU A 166 -2.24 4.21 5.51
CA LEU A 166 -1.57 3.71 4.31
C LEU A 166 -2.56 3.70 3.13
N ASP A 167 -2.30 4.50 2.11
CA ASP A 167 -3.14 4.56 0.91
C ASP A 167 -2.50 3.76 -0.22
N GLU A 168 -2.98 2.53 -0.44
CA GLU A 168 -2.49 1.57 -1.44
C GLU A 168 -0.96 1.35 -1.39
N PRO A 169 -0.38 0.94 -0.25
CA PRO A 169 1.05 0.89 -0.05
C PRO A 169 1.79 -0.10 -0.95
N VAL A 170 1.09 -1.03 -1.58
CA VAL A 170 1.67 -2.08 -2.43
C VAL A 170 1.45 -1.84 -3.93
N SER A 171 0.83 -0.71 -4.30
CA SER A 171 0.51 -0.41 -5.68
C SER A 171 1.77 -0.36 -6.56
N GLY A 172 1.78 -1.16 -7.64
CA GLY A 172 2.90 -1.22 -8.59
C GLY A 172 4.11 -2.04 -8.12
N LEU A 173 4.00 -2.81 -7.04
CA LEU A 173 5.01 -3.77 -6.60
C LEU A 173 4.81 -5.15 -7.24
N ASP A 174 5.91 -5.87 -7.39
CA ASP A 174 5.84 -7.29 -7.75
C ASP A 174 5.23 -8.14 -6.62
N PRO A 175 4.76 -9.38 -6.90
CA PRO A 175 4.08 -10.20 -5.90
C PRO A 175 4.94 -10.59 -4.68
N VAL A 176 6.26 -10.64 -4.82
CA VAL A 176 7.17 -11.00 -3.72
C VAL A 176 7.32 -9.80 -2.79
N ALA A 177 7.61 -8.62 -3.34
CA ALA A 177 7.69 -7.36 -2.59
C ALA A 177 6.35 -7.03 -1.91
N THR A 178 5.22 -7.25 -2.59
CA THR A 178 3.87 -7.08 -2.03
C THR A 178 3.67 -7.93 -0.77
N ARG A 179 3.93 -9.24 -0.84
CA ARG A 179 3.78 -10.13 0.33
C ARG A 179 4.71 -9.75 1.47
N SER A 180 5.96 -9.41 1.15
CA SER A 180 6.95 -8.97 2.15
C SER A 180 6.49 -7.70 2.87
N LEU A 181 5.99 -6.69 2.14
CA LEU A 181 5.54 -5.44 2.73
C LEU A 181 4.31 -5.62 3.64
N TYR A 182 3.32 -6.42 3.22
CA TYR A 182 2.17 -6.75 4.08
C TYR A 182 2.60 -7.45 5.38
N ALA A 183 3.52 -8.42 5.28
CA ALA A 183 4.03 -9.12 6.46
C ALA A 183 4.78 -8.16 7.41
N GLN A 184 5.57 -7.23 6.87
CA GLN A 184 6.26 -6.21 7.67
C GLN A 184 5.27 -5.26 8.36
N ILE A 185 4.23 -4.77 7.66
CA ILE A 185 3.20 -3.91 8.25
C ILE A 185 2.48 -4.66 9.39
N ALA A 186 2.10 -5.92 9.20
CA ALA A 186 1.45 -6.72 10.22
C ALA A 186 2.37 -6.94 11.43
N HIS A 187 3.64 -7.27 11.20
CA HIS A 187 4.63 -7.43 12.27
C HIS A 187 4.83 -6.14 13.07
N ILE A 188 4.89 -4.98 12.40
CA ILE A 188 4.99 -3.68 13.07
C ILE A 188 3.76 -3.43 13.95
N ASN A 189 2.54 -3.68 13.44
CA ASN A 189 1.31 -3.54 14.22
C ASN A 189 1.32 -4.43 15.47
N GLU A 190 1.68 -5.71 15.33
CA GLU A 190 1.73 -6.68 16.42
C GLU A 190 2.83 -6.35 17.44
N ALA A 191 4.04 -6.01 16.99
CA ALA A 191 5.19 -5.79 17.86
C ALA A 191 5.12 -4.46 18.62
N THR A 192 4.55 -3.40 18.01
CA THR A 192 4.53 -2.06 18.59
C THR A 192 3.17 -1.64 19.15
N GLY A 193 2.11 -2.37 18.80
CA GLY A 193 0.73 -1.98 19.12
C GLY A 193 0.23 -0.76 18.36
N ILE A 194 0.97 -0.25 17.37
CA ILE A 194 0.54 0.88 16.56
C ILE A 194 -0.69 0.52 15.75
N THR A 195 -1.69 1.40 15.74
CA THR A 195 -2.90 1.19 14.94
C THR A 195 -2.61 1.41 13.46
N VAL A 196 -3.13 0.53 12.61
CA VAL A 196 -2.97 0.63 11.15
C VAL A 196 -4.33 0.79 10.50
N ILE A 197 -4.49 1.78 9.64
CA ILE A 197 -5.61 1.89 8.70
C ILE A 197 -5.02 1.86 7.31
N MET A 198 -5.40 0.87 6.51
CA MET A 198 -4.83 0.65 5.17
C MET A 198 -5.92 0.55 4.13
N VAL A 199 -5.79 1.28 3.03
CA VAL A 199 -6.57 1.06 1.81
C VAL A 199 -5.87 -0.01 0.98
N SER A 200 -6.63 -1.04 0.57
CA SER A 200 -6.12 -2.12 -0.27
C SER A 200 -7.14 -2.57 -1.30
N HIS A 201 -6.65 -3.02 -2.44
CA HIS A 201 -7.41 -3.75 -3.45
C HIS A 201 -7.20 -5.27 -3.35
N ASP A 202 -6.22 -5.70 -2.55
CA ASP A 202 -5.90 -7.11 -2.32
C ASP A 202 -6.70 -7.65 -1.15
N ILE A 203 -7.79 -8.36 -1.47
CA ILE A 203 -8.71 -8.92 -0.48
C ILE A 203 -8.06 -10.07 0.29
N ASP A 204 -7.29 -10.91 -0.40
CA ASP A 204 -6.66 -12.07 0.23
C ASP A 204 -5.64 -11.64 1.29
N ALA A 205 -4.81 -10.64 0.96
CA ALA A 205 -3.90 -10.05 1.93
C ALA A 205 -4.66 -9.33 3.06
N SER A 206 -5.74 -8.58 2.74
CA SER A 206 -6.58 -7.94 3.75
C SER A 206 -7.18 -8.94 4.73
N LEU A 207 -7.69 -10.05 4.22
CA LEU A 207 -8.26 -11.14 5.02
C LEU A 207 -7.21 -11.95 5.79
N LYS A 208 -5.94 -11.88 5.40
CA LYS A 208 -4.85 -12.57 6.10
C LYS A 208 -4.32 -11.76 7.28
N TYR A 209 -4.20 -10.46 7.13
CA TYR A 209 -3.45 -9.62 8.06
C TYR A 209 -4.32 -8.65 8.88
N ALA A 210 -5.46 -8.19 8.34
CA ALA A 210 -6.30 -7.23 9.04
C ALA A 210 -7.10 -7.89 10.18
N SER A 211 -7.26 -7.17 11.29
CA SER A 211 -8.19 -7.52 12.37
C SER A 211 -9.63 -7.15 12.04
N HIS A 212 -9.82 -6.02 11.34
CA HIS A 212 -11.12 -5.47 10.96
C HIS A 212 -11.15 -5.09 9.48
N ILE A 213 -12.34 -5.16 8.89
CA ILE A 213 -12.60 -4.80 7.50
C ILE A 213 -13.68 -3.72 7.47
N LEU A 214 -13.44 -2.67 6.69
CA LEU A 214 -14.44 -1.70 6.24
C LEU A 214 -14.59 -1.85 4.74
N HIS A 215 -15.74 -2.35 4.29
CA HIS A 215 -16.02 -2.49 2.86
C HIS A 215 -16.92 -1.34 2.40
N LEU A 216 -16.43 -0.57 1.43
CA LEU A 216 -17.12 0.55 0.82
C LEU A 216 -17.65 0.16 -0.55
N GLY A 217 -18.94 0.41 -0.79
CA GLY A 217 -19.57 0.41 -2.11
C GLY A 217 -19.72 1.82 -2.67
N GLN A 218 -20.33 1.92 -3.84
CA GLN A 218 -20.57 3.22 -4.48
C GLN A 218 -21.59 4.08 -3.71
N GLU A 219 -22.52 3.44 -2.98
CA GLU A 219 -23.55 4.12 -2.20
C GLU A 219 -23.19 4.35 -0.73
N GLY A 220 -21.99 3.90 -0.29
CA GLY A 220 -21.51 4.07 1.07
C GLY A 220 -20.96 2.79 1.70
N GLN A 221 -21.20 2.63 3.01
CA GLN A 221 -20.69 1.49 3.78
C GLN A 221 -21.52 0.23 3.54
N LEU A 222 -20.89 -0.82 3.00
CA LEU A 222 -21.50 -2.14 2.84
C LEU A 222 -21.29 -3.01 4.08
N PHE A 223 -20.13 -2.92 4.71
CA PHE A 223 -19.79 -3.73 5.88
C PHE A 223 -18.75 -3.01 6.75
N PHE A 224 -18.86 -3.20 8.07
CA PHE A 224 -17.82 -2.96 9.05
C PHE A 224 -17.88 -4.00 10.16
N GLY A 225 -16.74 -4.60 10.49
CA GLY A 225 -16.63 -5.60 11.54
C GLY A 225 -15.30 -6.32 11.50
N THR A 226 -15.18 -7.39 12.31
CA THR A 226 -13.98 -8.22 12.32
C THR A 226 -13.80 -8.98 10.99
N GLN A 227 -12.57 -9.33 10.69
CA GLN A 227 -12.24 -10.18 9.54
C GLN A 227 -13.03 -11.51 9.52
N LYS A 228 -13.31 -12.10 10.69
CA LYS A 228 -14.09 -13.34 10.81
C LYS A 228 -15.57 -13.13 10.43
N GLU A 229 -16.15 -12.03 10.89
CA GLU A 229 -17.54 -11.64 10.54
C GLU A 229 -17.67 -11.32 9.06
N TYR A 230 -16.69 -10.60 8.50
CA TYR A 230 -16.66 -10.28 7.08
C TYR A 230 -16.69 -11.53 6.20
N ARG A 231 -15.85 -12.54 6.50
CA ARG A 231 -15.84 -13.82 5.76
C ARG A 231 -17.18 -14.56 5.77
N ARG A 232 -18.03 -14.30 6.76
CA ARG A 232 -19.37 -14.92 6.90
C ARG A 232 -20.49 -14.06 6.32
N SER A 233 -20.18 -12.82 5.92
CA SER A 233 -21.20 -11.89 5.44
C SER A 233 -21.60 -12.17 3.99
N ALA A 234 -22.84 -11.84 3.63
CA ALA A 234 -23.31 -11.87 2.26
C ALA A 234 -22.46 -10.94 1.36
N VAL A 235 -22.03 -9.78 1.87
CA VAL A 235 -21.18 -8.82 1.17
C VAL A 235 -19.89 -9.45 0.67
N TYR A 236 -19.25 -10.32 1.47
CA TYR A 236 -18.05 -11.04 1.04
C TYR A 236 -18.35 -12.04 -0.09
N HIS A 237 -19.43 -12.79 0.03
CA HIS A 237 -19.83 -13.77 -0.98
C HIS A 237 -20.25 -13.12 -2.29
N ASP A 238 -21.01 -12.04 -2.24
CA ASP A 238 -21.45 -11.28 -3.41
C ASP A 238 -20.25 -10.62 -4.13
N PHE A 239 -19.29 -10.10 -3.36
CA PHE A 239 -18.11 -9.42 -3.92
C PHE A 239 -17.13 -10.39 -4.61
N LEU A 240 -16.97 -11.59 -4.10
CA LEU A 240 -16.12 -12.62 -4.72
C LEU A 240 -16.85 -13.42 -5.80
N GLY A 241 -18.20 -13.38 -5.85
CA GLY A 241 -18.99 -14.21 -6.73
C GLY A 241 -18.65 -15.70 -6.54
N ASP A 242 -18.62 -16.45 -7.64
CA ASP A 242 -18.29 -17.90 -7.64
C ASP A 242 -16.87 -18.25 -7.13
N ARG A 243 -16.02 -17.24 -6.83
CA ARG A 243 -14.68 -17.42 -6.25
C ARG A 243 -14.68 -17.67 -4.74
N ALA A 244 -15.81 -17.46 -4.07
CA ALA A 244 -15.94 -17.75 -2.66
C ALA A 244 -15.91 -19.27 -2.42
N VAL A 245 -14.72 -19.79 -2.07
CA VAL A 245 -14.60 -21.22 -1.69
C VAL A 245 -15.33 -21.43 -0.38
N PRO A 246 -16.31 -22.35 -0.31
CA PRO A 246 -17.04 -22.61 0.92
C PRO A 246 -16.09 -22.94 2.09
N MET A 247 -16.31 -22.33 3.23
CA MET A 247 -15.46 -22.40 4.43
C MET A 247 -15.14 -23.82 4.93
N TRP A 248 -16.03 -24.79 4.64
CA TRP A 248 -15.82 -26.19 5.05
C TRP A 248 -14.67 -26.89 4.32
N LYS A 249 -14.17 -26.34 3.20
CA LYS A 249 -13.01 -26.89 2.48
C LYS A 249 -11.66 -26.50 3.11
N HIS A 250 -11.61 -25.49 3.97
CA HIS A 250 -10.37 -25.02 4.60
C HIS A 250 -10.13 -25.58 6.02
N ASP A 251 -11.17 -26.09 6.70
CA ASP A 251 -11.05 -26.53 8.10
C ASP A 251 -10.65 -28.01 8.28
N PHE A 252 -10.47 -28.76 7.18
CA PHE A 252 -10.01 -30.16 7.26
C PHE A 252 -8.90 -30.48 6.25
N PRO A 253 -7.65 -30.19 6.56
CA PRO A 253 -6.55 -30.90 5.92
C PRO A 253 -6.51 -32.31 6.51
N ASN A 254 -6.70 -33.31 5.66
CA ASN A 254 -6.55 -34.74 5.93
C ASN A 254 -7.66 -35.46 6.75
N ARG A 255 -8.74 -35.84 6.07
CA ARG A 255 -9.27 -37.17 6.24
C ARG A 255 -9.01 -38.00 4.97
N VAL A 256 -7.87 -38.65 4.98
CA VAL A 256 -7.57 -39.80 4.12
C VAL A 256 -8.57 -40.91 4.47
N GLY A 257 -9.30 -41.37 3.48
CA GLY A 257 -9.78 -42.72 3.37
C GLY A 257 -10.79 -43.20 4.40
N ARG A 258 -12.06 -43.08 4.10
CA ARG A 258 -12.98 -44.21 4.30
C ARG A 258 -13.84 -44.36 3.05
N ALA A 259 -13.64 -45.53 2.44
CA ALA A 259 -14.39 -45.99 1.28
C ALA A 259 -15.89 -45.95 1.58
N ALA A 260 -16.67 -45.45 0.62
CA ALA A 260 -18.11 -45.63 0.59
C ALA A 260 -18.45 -47.12 0.45
N PRO A 261 -19.57 -47.60 1.06
CA PRO A 261 -20.04 -48.97 0.87
C PRO A 261 -20.37 -49.21 -0.60
N ARG A 262 -19.87 -50.30 -1.13
CA ARG A 262 -20.30 -50.83 -2.43
C ARG A 262 -21.77 -51.28 -2.28
N GLU A 263 -22.68 -50.72 -3.03
CA GLU A 263 -23.94 -51.33 -3.35
C GLU A 263 -23.64 -52.48 -4.33
N GLU A 264 -24.06 -53.69 -3.92
CA GLU A 264 -24.09 -54.90 -4.69
C GLU A 264 -25.12 -54.70 -5.83
N ALA A 265 -24.68 -54.80 -7.07
CA ALA A 265 -25.55 -54.98 -8.22
C ALA A 265 -25.37 -56.42 -8.72
N GLU A 266 -26.52 -57.12 -8.70
CA GLU A 266 -26.70 -58.49 -9.22
C GLU A 266 -26.31 -58.65 -10.70
N PRO A 267 -26.01 -59.89 -11.16
CA PRO A 267 -25.51 -60.16 -12.48
C PRO A 267 -26.68 -60.44 -13.46
N ALA A 268 -26.62 -59.83 -14.65
CA ALA A 268 -27.44 -60.22 -15.78
C ALA A 268 -26.61 -60.92 -16.84
N GLU A 269 -27.12 -62.06 -17.24
CA GLU A 269 -26.59 -63.10 -18.11
C GLU A 269 -26.27 -62.69 -19.56
N THR A 270 -25.23 -63.29 -20.04
CA THR A 270 -24.97 -63.87 -21.40
C THR A 270 -25.80 -63.41 -22.60
N GLU A 271 -25.14 -63.04 -23.66
CA GLU A 271 -25.08 -63.85 -24.89
C GLU A 271 -24.06 -63.38 -25.90
N SER A 272 -23.36 -64.39 -26.39
CA SER A 272 -22.33 -64.47 -27.43
C SER A 272 -22.71 -63.86 -28.78
N ARG A 273 -21.72 -63.33 -29.51
CA ARG A 273 -21.37 -63.81 -30.85
C ARG A 273 -20.12 -63.18 -31.42
N VAL A 274 -19.21 -64.06 -31.69
CA VAL A 274 -18.02 -64.04 -32.55
C VAL A 274 -18.28 -63.40 -33.92
N LYS A 275 -17.35 -62.54 -34.39
CA LYS A 275 -16.81 -62.65 -35.75
C LYS A 275 -15.44 -61.97 -35.90
N ILE A 276 -14.52 -62.77 -36.25
CA ILE A 276 -13.13 -62.61 -36.75
C ILE A 276 -13.18 -61.99 -38.15
N HIS A 277 -12.27 -61.03 -38.43
CA HIS A 277 -11.55 -60.93 -39.71
C HIS A 277 -10.39 -59.97 -39.53
N SER A 278 -9.20 -60.40 -39.45
CA SER A 278 -8.04 -60.58 -40.30
C SER A 278 -7.84 -59.55 -41.41
N GLY A 279 -6.65 -58.95 -41.41
CA GLY A 279 -6.14 -58.43 -42.65
C GLY A 279 -5.07 -57.34 -42.54
N LYS A 280 -3.82 -57.79 -42.43
CA LYS A 280 -2.60 -57.37 -43.14
C LYS A 280 -2.10 -55.94 -43.12
N LYS A 281 -0.95 -55.73 -42.51
CA LYS A 281 0.40 -55.43 -43.07
C LYS A 281 0.44 -54.37 -44.17
N SER A 282 1.21 -53.32 -43.94
CA SER A 282 2.31 -53.00 -44.88
C SER A 282 3.22 -51.93 -44.24
N SER A 283 4.44 -52.31 -44.10
CA SER A 283 5.68 -51.59 -43.84
C SER A 283 6.17 -50.82 -45.05
N ARG A 284 6.88 -49.69 -44.83
CA ARG A 284 8.05 -49.22 -45.63
C ARG A 284 8.46 -47.90 -44.93
N ARG A 285 9.55 -47.77 -44.27
CA ARG A 285 10.99 -47.84 -44.50
C ARG A 285 11.53 -46.81 -45.51
N LEU A 286 12.47 -45.98 -44.99
CA LEU A 286 13.65 -45.35 -45.57
C LEU A 286 13.39 -44.12 -46.44
N THR A 287 14.15 -43.01 -46.36
CA THR A 287 15.59 -42.74 -46.45
C THR A 287 15.82 -41.28 -46.05
N GLU A 288 16.77 -40.92 -45.21
CA GLU A 288 18.14 -40.43 -45.44
C GLU A 288 18.34 -39.41 -46.56
N GLY A 289 19.08 -38.34 -46.16
CA GLY A 289 19.72 -37.35 -47.01
C GLY A 289 19.91 -36.03 -46.30
N SER A 290 20.90 -35.78 -45.48
CA SER A 290 22.29 -35.39 -45.74
C SER A 290 22.44 -34.25 -46.76
N GLY A 291 23.00 -33.12 -46.30
CA GLY A 291 23.56 -32.12 -47.18
C GLY A 291 23.76 -30.76 -46.61
N SER A 292 24.81 -30.53 -45.87
CA SER A 292 25.55 -29.25 -45.93
C SER A 292 26.48 -29.33 -47.14
N PRO A 293 27.06 -28.29 -47.73
CA PRO A 293 27.86 -27.26 -47.09
C PRO A 293 27.95 -25.86 -47.79
N GLU A 294 28.66 -24.96 -47.10
CA GLU A 294 29.57 -23.88 -47.63
C GLU A 294 28.96 -22.86 -48.61
N GLY A 295 29.26 -21.59 -48.51
CA GLY A 295 30.39 -20.83 -48.10
C GLY A 295 30.31 -19.40 -48.60
N ARG A 296 31.13 -18.57 -48.02
CA ARG A 296 31.87 -17.41 -48.56
C ARG A 296 31.25 -16.04 -48.71
N ASP A 297 31.88 -15.16 -47.96
CA ASP A 297 32.51 -13.87 -48.33
C ASP A 297 31.56 -12.69 -48.66
N GLY A 298 31.72 -11.52 -48.13
CA GLY A 298 32.86 -10.79 -47.71
C GLY A 298 32.57 -9.28 -47.68
N LYS A 299 33.44 -8.55 -46.97
CA LYS A 299 33.75 -7.13 -47.04
C LYS A 299 32.87 -6.21 -46.14
N LYS A 300 33.40 -5.75 -44.98
CA LYS A 300 34.38 -4.63 -44.79
C LYS A 300 33.96 -3.34 -45.45
N ASN A 301 33.67 -2.35 -44.59
CA ASN A 301 34.16 -0.96 -44.59
C ASN A 301 33.44 -0.28 -43.40
N GLY A 302 34.05 0.27 -42.45
CA GLY A 302 35.22 1.15 -42.42
C GLY A 302 34.76 2.52 -41.90
N MET A 303 35.21 2.85 -40.71
CA MET A 303 35.18 4.15 -40.00
C MET A 303 35.43 5.37 -40.95
N PRO A 304 35.22 6.63 -40.52
CA PRO A 304 35.84 7.17 -39.29
C PRO A 304 35.09 8.26 -38.52
N ILE A 305 35.55 8.42 -37.32
CA ILE A 305 35.50 9.50 -36.36
C ILE A 305 35.82 10.87 -36.98
N LYS A 306 35.09 11.93 -36.58
CA LYS A 306 35.63 13.28 -36.55
C LYS A 306 35.20 13.99 -35.25
N ASN A 307 36.20 14.21 -34.43
CA ASN A 307 36.32 15.29 -33.44
C ASN A 307 36.37 16.62 -34.16
N GLU A 308 35.69 17.62 -33.65
CA GLU A 308 36.09 19.02 -33.82
C GLU A 308 35.91 19.76 -32.49
N LYS A 309 37.07 20.19 -32.01
CA LYS A 309 37.28 21.25 -31.02
C LYS A 309 37.27 22.59 -31.75
N ALA A 310 36.64 23.62 -31.19
CA ALA A 310 37.07 25.03 -31.26
C ALA A 310 36.33 25.73 -30.12
N SER A 311 36.90 26.17 -29.04
CA SER A 311 37.77 27.33 -28.78
C SER A 311 37.09 28.69 -29.06
N GLY A 312 36.84 29.41 -27.93
CA GLY A 312 37.22 30.79 -27.74
C GLY A 312 36.11 31.81 -27.90
N SER A 313 35.69 32.51 -26.89
CA SER A 313 36.26 33.82 -26.55
C SER A 313 35.49 34.52 -25.44
N ARG A 314 36.23 35.13 -24.56
CA ARG A 314 35.83 36.07 -23.52
C ARG A 314 35.22 37.35 -24.12
N SER A 315 34.23 37.91 -23.45
CA SER A 315 34.16 39.38 -23.30
C SER A 315 33.47 39.70 -21.96
N ASP A 316 34.23 40.38 -21.11
CA ASP A 316 33.82 41.19 -19.98
C ASP A 316 32.82 42.22 -20.38
N GLU A 317 31.83 42.50 -19.58
CA GLU A 317 31.39 43.86 -19.30
C GLU A 317 30.73 43.95 -17.91
N ARG A 318 31.38 44.80 -17.10
CA ARG A 318 30.94 45.34 -15.82
C ARG A 318 29.93 46.44 -16.09
N HIS A 319 29.03 46.65 -15.14
CA HIS A 319 28.39 47.89 -14.64
C HIS A 319 26.98 47.50 -14.20
N GLY A 320 26.42 47.84 -13.08
CA GLY A 320 26.68 48.90 -12.13
C GLY A 320 25.52 48.80 -11.12
N GLY A 321 25.86 48.93 -9.86
CA GLY A 321 24.94 48.89 -8.73
C GLY A 321 23.95 50.07 -8.72
N LYS A 322 22.81 49.82 -8.06
CA LYS A 322 22.14 50.86 -7.27
C LYS A 322 21.28 50.22 -6.16
N SER A 323 21.75 50.46 -4.97
CA SER A 323 21.09 50.44 -3.69
C SER A 323 19.88 51.41 -3.71
N VAL A 324 18.72 50.95 -3.23
CA VAL A 324 17.70 51.82 -2.69
C VAL A 324 17.31 51.34 -1.32
N LYS A 325 17.82 52.06 -0.34
CA LYS A 325 17.35 52.12 1.07
C LYS A 325 16.23 53.13 1.20
N LYS A 326 15.40 52.96 2.29
CA LYS A 326 14.40 53.84 2.91
C LYS A 326 12.99 53.72 2.33
N ALA A 327 11.93 53.62 3.13
CA ALA A 327 11.63 54.40 4.30
C ALA A 327 10.77 53.62 5.28
N VAL A 328 11.13 53.77 6.53
CA VAL A 328 10.30 53.65 7.76
C VAL A 328 9.48 54.92 7.88
N GLU A 329 8.19 54.80 8.13
CA GLU A 329 7.48 55.90 8.79
C GLU A 329 6.47 55.35 9.80
N LYS A 330 6.69 55.81 11.00
CA LYS A 330 5.88 55.71 12.21
C LYS A 330 4.68 56.68 12.13
N THR A 331 3.54 56.22 12.58
CA THR A 331 2.55 57.04 13.32
C THR A 331 1.83 56.05 14.24
N GLY A 332 1.83 56.11 15.47
CA GLY A 332 1.96 57.17 16.48
C GLY A 332 0.60 57.61 17.00
N GLU A 333 0.27 57.11 18.22
CA GLU A 333 -0.54 57.77 19.26
C GLU A 333 -2.03 58.02 18.96
N LYS A 334 -2.93 57.78 19.84
CA LYS A 334 -3.21 57.96 21.26
C LYS A 334 -4.70 57.78 21.52
N THR A 335 -4.97 57.39 22.77
CA THR A 335 -6.14 57.75 23.60
C THR A 335 -7.48 57.12 23.27
N GLY A 336 -8.22 56.56 24.18
CA GLY A 336 -8.58 57.01 25.51
C GLY A 336 -9.38 56.00 26.33
N LYS A 337 -9.21 56.09 27.59
CA LYS A 337 -10.03 55.60 28.69
C LYS A 337 -11.49 56.01 28.59
N ALA A 338 -12.41 55.17 29.06
CA ALA A 338 -13.34 55.42 30.13
C ALA A 338 -14.51 54.42 30.04
N GLU A 339 -14.67 53.66 31.12
CA GLU A 339 -15.83 53.64 32.05
C GLU A 339 -17.20 53.25 31.44
N GLY A 340 -17.74 52.19 32.02
CA GLY A 340 -19.13 51.75 31.97
C GLY A 340 -19.22 50.29 32.33
#